data_c81a952a31907825369f28dff1a8175a
#
_entry.id   c81a952a31907825369f28dff1a8175a
#
_cell.length_a   1.000
_cell.length_b   1.000
_cell.length_c   1.000
_cell.angle_alpha   90.00
_cell.angle_beta   90.00
_cell.angle_gamma   90.00
#
_symmetry.space_group_name_H-M   'P 1'
#
loop_
_entity.id
_entity.type
_entity.pdbx_description
1 polymer ?
#
loop_
_entity_poly.entity_id
_entity_poly.type
_entity_poly.pdbx_seq_one_letter_code
_entity_poly.pdbx_strand_id
1 'polypeptide(L)'
;MRQLRLPRRDLLAGSGLRISVFTNGAAVAVDAARIVRSEAAKHGFIVSDADPDIIVAVGGDGTLIKAAKFRLPIMAVRAGTRNHLLDIDPKNIGRAITMLKRGTYKKVEYPMLATQFERRRILAFNEVGITSTQPQSILVGLKQGHDQLRLEGDGVLVSTPQGSTGWAFSANGTYLDSRVGALLVTPLNPVMSPLKSMVLPAEKIEMELRDKGYEEHANLVVDGSVIARINRGKKVTVTQIGTKTVVYRFFSTDPIKDMLKGSWTSLQRE
;
A
#
# COMPACT_ATOMS: atom_id res chain seq x y z
N MET A 1 -2.62 14.24 -18.86
CA MET A 1 -2.57 14.63 -17.42
C MET A 1 -3.97 14.97 -16.96
N ARG A 2 -4.70 14.04 -16.32
CA ARG A 2 -5.97 14.39 -15.66
C ARG A 2 -5.62 15.13 -14.38
N GLN A 3 -6.05 16.37 -14.27
CA GLN A 3 -5.93 17.21 -13.08
C GLN A 3 -6.50 16.46 -11.87
N LEU A 4 -5.79 16.54 -10.73
CA LEU A 4 -6.28 16.16 -9.41
C LEU A 4 -7.64 16.83 -9.20
N ARG A 5 -8.73 16.07 -9.32
CA ARG A 5 -9.98 16.49 -8.70
C ARG A 5 -9.77 16.32 -7.19
N LEU A 6 -9.61 17.43 -6.49
CA LEU A 6 -9.82 17.46 -5.05
C LEU A 6 -11.21 16.86 -4.78
N PRO A 7 -11.40 16.08 -3.70
CA PRO A 7 -12.72 15.59 -3.34
C PRO A 7 -13.66 16.80 -3.30
N ARG A 8 -14.75 16.71 -4.08
CA ARG A 8 -15.80 17.72 -4.03
C ARG A 8 -16.19 17.88 -2.57
N ARG A 9 -16.20 19.13 -2.11
CA ARG A 9 -16.63 19.69 -0.80
C ARG A 9 -17.21 18.64 0.15
N ASP A 10 -16.84 18.76 1.44
CA ASP A 10 -17.38 17.98 2.56
C ASP A 10 -18.63 17.18 2.20
N LEU A 11 -18.45 15.87 2.02
CA LEU A 11 -19.51 14.93 1.69
C LEU A 11 -20.44 14.80 2.92
N LEU A 12 -21.11 15.90 3.25
CA LEU A 12 -22.15 15.94 4.25
C LEU A 12 -23.45 15.42 3.63
N ALA A 13 -23.92 14.31 4.18
CA ALA A 13 -25.30 13.83 4.14
C ALA A 13 -26.09 14.20 2.85
N GLY A 14 -25.83 13.49 1.73
CA GLY A 14 -26.58 13.73 0.50
C GLY A 14 -26.89 12.44 -0.24
N SER A 15 -28.17 12.24 -0.57
CA SER A 15 -28.62 11.29 -1.60
C SER A 15 -27.90 11.61 -2.90
N GLY A 16 -27.27 10.58 -3.53
CA GLY A 16 -26.64 10.70 -4.83
C GLY A 16 -25.12 10.47 -4.89
N LEU A 17 -24.45 10.14 -3.77
CA LEU A 17 -23.04 9.71 -3.80
C LEU A 17 -22.91 8.42 -4.60
N ARG A 18 -21.89 8.40 -5.48
CA ARG A 18 -21.55 7.25 -6.31
C ARG A 18 -20.50 6.39 -5.64
N ILE A 19 -20.79 5.11 -5.51
CA ILE A 19 -19.91 4.11 -4.92
C ILE A 19 -19.52 3.10 -5.98
N SER A 20 -18.21 2.92 -6.21
CA SER A 20 -17.68 1.78 -6.97
C SER A 20 -17.26 0.68 -6.00
N VAL A 21 -17.56 -0.57 -6.32
CA VAL A 21 -17.20 -1.74 -5.51
C VAL A 21 -16.11 -2.53 -6.22
N PHE A 22 -14.91 -2.45 -5.67
CA PHE A 22 -13.70 -3.09 -6.20
C PHE A 22 -13.34 -4.34 -5.39
N THR A 23 -13.16 -5.48 -6.06
CA THR A 23 -12.83 -6.77 -5.43
C THR A 23 -11.69 -7.48 -6.15
N ASN A 24 -11.02 -8.39 -5.46
CA ASN A 24 -9.98 -9.26 -6.03
C ASN A 24 -10.53 -10.51 -6.76
N GLY A 25 -11.85 -10.70 -6.79
CA GLY A 25 -12.50 -11.81 -7.46
C GLY A 25 -12.58 -13.13 -6.67
N ALA A 26 -12.00 -13.21 -5.46
CA ALA A 26 -12.18 -14.39 -4.60
C ALA A 26 -13.65 -14.56 -4.20
N ALA A 27 -14.14 -15.80 -4.09
CA ALA A 27 -15.56 -16.09 -3.83
C ALA A 27 -16.10 -15.33 -2.61
N VAL A 28 -15.40 -15.38 -1.48
CA VAL A 28 -15.77 -14.66 -0.24
C VAL A 28 -15.84 -13.13 -0.47
N ALA A 29 -14.94 -12.59 -1.29
CA ALA A 29 -14.93 -11.16 -1.59
C ALA A 29 -16.09 -10.80 -2.54
N VAL A 30 -16.43 -11.66 -3.49
CA VAL A 30 -17.57 -11.47 -4.38
C VAL A 30 -18.89 -11.47 -3.61
N ASP A 31 -19.07 -12.38 -2.65
CA ASP A 31 -20.27 -12.44 -1.81
C ASP A 31 -20.40 -11.21 -0.92
N ALA A 32 -19.32 -10.79 -0.27
CA ALA A 32 -19.29 -9.56 0.52
C ALA A 32 -19.57 -8.32 -0.38
N ALA A 33 -19.05 -8.29 -1.60
CA ALA A 33 -19.31 -7.22 -2.55
C ALA A 33 -20.79 -7.13 -2.97
N ARG A 34 -21.50 -8.28 -3.08
CA ARG A 34 -22.98 -8.27 -3.29
C ARG A 34 -23.71 -7.62 -2.13
N ILE A 35 -23.30 -7.94 -0.88
CA ILE A 35 -23.88 -7.32 0.31
C ILE A 35 -23.65 -5.82 0.30
N VAL A 36 -22.41 -5.37 -0.02
CA VAL A 36 -22.09 -3.95 -0.14
C VAL A 36 -23.01 -3.25 -1.14
N ARG A 37 -23.18 -3.82 -2.36
CA ARG A 37 -24.03 -3.23 -3.38
C ARG A 37 -25.50 -3.14 -2.94
N SER A 38 -26.03 -4.19 -2.34
CA SER A 38 -27.39 -4.25 -1.81
C SER A 38 -27.60 -3.20 -0.71
N GLU A 39 -26.73 -3.15 0.29
CA GLU A 39 -26.84 -2.20 1.38
C GLU A 39 -26.65 -0.74 0.93
N ALA A 40 -25.71 -0.49 0.00
CA ALA A 40 -25.51 0.84 -0.58
C ALA A 40 -26.80 1.33 -1.29
N ALA A 41 -27.40 0.49 -2.12
CA ALA A 41 -28.66 0.82 -2.82
C ALA A 41 -29.82 1.11 -1.83
N LYS A 42 -30.01 0.27 -0.80
CA LYS A 42 -31.03 0.48 0.25
C LYS A 42 -30.86 1.83 0.97
N HIS A 43 -29.63 2.31 1.09
CA HIS A 43 -29.33 3.59 1.77
C HIS A 43 -29.33 4.79 0.81
N GLY A 44 -29.66 4.60 -0.48
CA GLY A 44 -29.78 5.67 -1.47
C GLY A 44 -28.46 6.08 -2.12
N PHE A 45 -27.41 5.25 -2.04
CA PHE A 45 -26.18 5.44 -2.81
C PHE A 45 -26.37 4.92 -4.24
N ILE A 46 -25.71 5.56 -5.20
CA ILE A 46 -25.67 5.11 -6.58
C ILE A 46 -24.48 4.15 -6.73
N VAL A 47 -24.73 2.90 -7.00
CA VAL A 47 -23.67 1.91 -7.27
C VAL A 47 -23.28 2.00 -8.74
N SER A 48 -22.09 2.55 -9.02
CA SER A 48 -21.62 2.78 -10.40
C SER A 48 -20.10 2.87 -10.44
N ASP A 49 -19.50 2.28 -11.46
CA ASP A 49 -18.07 2.42 -11.75
C ASP A 49 -17.74 3.67 -12.58
N ALA A 50 -18.79 4.33 -13.10
CA ALA A 50 -18.64 5.58 -13.85
C ALA A 50 -18.59 6.78 -12.88
N ASP A 51 -17.42 7.45 -12.83
CA ASP A 51 -17.13 8.65 -12.03
C ASP A 51 -17.53 8.51 -10.54
N PRO A 52 -17.03 7.50 -9.82
CA PRO A 52 -17.36 7.26 -8.43
C PRO A 52 -16.77 8.34 -7.51
N ASP A 53 -17.45 8.60 -6.39
CA ASP A 53 -16.97 9.48 -5.32
C ASP A 53 -16.15 8.71 -4.28
N ILE A 54 -16.47 7.41 -4.10
CA ILE A 54 -15.87 6.52 -3.10
C ILE A 54 -15.63 5.15 -3.72
N ILE A 55 -14.50 4.52 -3.39
CA ILE A 55 -14.22 3.12 -3.70
C ILE A 55 -14.49 2.28 -2.45
N VAL A 56 -15.31 1.26 -2.58
CA VAL A 56 -15.42 0.21 -1.55
C VAL A 56 -14.53 -0.97 -1.96
N ALA A 57 -13.37 -1.08 -1.33
CA ALA A 57 -12.44 -2.17 -1.55
C ALA A 57 -12.87 -3.39 -0.73
N VAL A 58 -13.17 -4.50 -1.37
CA VAL A 58 -13.61 -5.75 -0.73
C VAL A 58 -12.56 -6.84 -0.96
N GLY A 59 -11.85 -7.23 0.09
CA GLY A 59 -10.75 -8.20 0.00
C GLY A 59 -9.79 -8.12 1.16
N GLY A 60 -8.49 -8.21 0.89
CA GLY A 60 -7.40 -7.98 1.84
C GLY A 60 -6.61 -6.72 1.52
N ASP A 61 -5.46 -6.53 2.21
CA ASP A 61 -4.58 -5.37 2.04
C ASP A 61 -4.19 -5.14 0.57
N GLY A 62 -3.89 -6.20 -0.19
CA GLY A 62 -3.58 -6.09 -1.62
C GLY A 62 -4.71 -5.49 -2.46
N THR A 63 -5.98 -5.67 -2.06
CA THR A 63 -7.13 -5.05 -2.73
C THR A 63 -7.20 -3.57 -2.43
N LEU A 64 -6.94 -3.16 -1.18
CA LEU A 64 -6.86 -1.76 -0.78
C LEU A 64 -5.70 -1.05 -1.51
N ILE A 65 -4.52 -1.66 -1.59
CA ILE A 65 -3.36 -1.13 -2.30
C ILE A 65 -3.68 -0.85 -3.78
N LYS A 66 -4.39 -1.77 -4.44
CA LYS A 66 -4.85 -1.55 -5.82
C LYS A 66 -5.87 -0.42 -5.91
N ALA A 67 -6.81 -0.35 -4.95
CA ALA A 67 -7.81 0.71 -4.87
C ALA A 67 -7.18 2.10 -4.64
N ALA A 68 -6.08 2.20 -3.90
CA ALA A 68 -5.36 3.45 -3.66
C ALA A 68 -4.88 4.14 -4.96
N LYS A 69 -4.66 3.38 -6.04
CA LYS A 69 -4.26 3.90 -7.35
C LYS A 69 -5.33 4.75 -8.03
N PHE A 70 -6.60 4.61 -7.64
CA PHE A 70 -7.70 5.44 -8.14
C PHE A 70 -7.73 6.85 -7.54
N ARG A 71 -6.99 7.09 -6.43
CA ARG A 71 -6.91 8.39 -5.74
C ARG A 71 -8.26 8.93 -5.26
N LEU A 72 -9.17 8.05 -4.93
CA LEU A 72 -10.46 8.35 -4.33
C LEU A 72 -10.46 7.90 -2.87
N PRO A 73 -11.34 8.45 -2.02
CA PRO A 73 -11.56 7.91 -0.68
C PRO A 73 -11.95 6.44 -0.72
N ILE A 74 -11.42 5.66 0.21
CA ILE A 74 -11.62 4.22 0.26
C ILE A 74 -12.34 3.84 1.55
N MET A 75 -13.38 3.02 1.43
CA MET A 75 -13.98 2.22 2.48
C MET A 75 -13.51 0.77 2.29
N ALA A 76 -13.05 0.07 3.33
CA ALA A 76 -12.38 -1.22 3.15
C ALA A 76 -13.02 -2.34 3.96
N VAL A 77 -13.51 -3.38 3.27
CA VAL A 77 -14.22 -4.54 3.82
C VAL A 77 -13.29 -5.76 3.81
N ARG A 78 -13.16 -6.41 4.97
CA ARG A 78 -12.35 -7.61 5.16
C ARG A 78 -12.98 -8.82 4.47
N ALA A 79 -12.31 -9.34 3.46
CA ALA A 79 -12.69 -10.58 2.77
C ALA A 79 -11.44 -11.31 2.24
N GLY A 80 -10.33 -11.23 2.99
CA GLY A 80 -9.05 -11.86 2.67
C GLY A 80 -8.37 -12.38 3.92
N THR A 81 -7.20 -13.01 3.76
CA THR A 81 -6.41 -13.57 4.86
C THR A 81 -5.56 -12.53 5.60
N ARG A 82 -5.09 -11.50 4.89
CA ARG A 82 -4.30 -10.38 5.44
C ARG A 82 -5.13 -9.11 5.39
N ASN A 83 -5.41 -8.51 6.54
CA ASN A 83 -6.39 -7.43 6.67
C ASN A 83 -5.93 -6.36 7.69
N HIS A 84 -4.65 -5.98 7.69
CA HIS A 84 -4.11 -4.99 8.64
C HIS A 84 -4.69 -3.58 8.42
N LEU A 85 -4.96 -3.26 7.17
CA LEU A 85 -5.45 -1.94 6.76
C LEU A 85 -6.97 -1.86 6.60
N LEU A 86 -7.71 -2.93 6.90
CA LEU A 86 -9.16 -3.02 6.75
C LEU A 86 -9.83 -3.14 8.12
N ASP A 87 -11.00 -2.51 8.31
CA ASP A 87 -11.69 -2.48 9.61
C ASP A 87 -13.15 -2.95 9.57
N ILE A 88 -13.72 -3.20 8.39
CA ILE A 88 -15.12 -3.60 8.27
C ILE A 88 -15.22 -5.10 8.06
N ASP A 89 -15.71 -5.81 9.07
CA ASP A 89 -16.07 -7.22 8.89
C ASP A 89 -17.35 -7.36 8.03
N PRO A 90 -17.52 -8.43 7.23
CA PRO A 90 -18.70 -8.62 6.37
C PRO A 90 -20.03 -8.49 7.12
N LYS A 91 -20.12 -8.97 8.36
CA LYS A 91 -21.31 -8.84 9.21
C LYS A 91 -21.67 -7.39 9.59
N ASN A 92 -20.74 -6.46 9.47
CA ASN A 92 -20.90 -5.06 9.83
C ASN A 92 -21.08 -4.14 8.63
N ILE A 93 -21.21 -4.66 7.40
CA ILE A 93 -21.34 -3.86 6.17
C ILE A 93 -22.52 -2.89 6.27
N GLY A 94 -23.71 -3.35 6.63
CA GLY A 94 -24.91 -2.49 6.74
C GLY A 94 -24.73 -1.36 7.75
N ARG A 95 -24.08 -1.66 8.90
CA ARG A 95 -23.76 -0.63 9.90
C ARG A 95 -22.75 0.38 9.35
N ALA A 96 -21.71 -0.06 8.66
CA ALA A 96 -20.70 0.82 8.07
C ALA A 96 -21.31 1.71 6.97
N ILE A 97 -22.21 1.20 6.12
CA ILE A 97 -22.94 1.98 5.12
C ILE A 97 -23.84 3.03 5.78
N THR A 98 -24.53 2.68 6.88
CA THR A 98 -25.30 3.62 7.67
C THR A 98 -24.41 4.74 8.25
N MET A 99 -23.25 4.38 8.79
CA MET A 99 -22.27 5.34 9.31
C MET A 99 -21.70 6.24 8.21
N LEU A 100 -21.44 5.67 7.01
CA LEU A 100 -21.02 6.45 5.83
C LEU A 100 -22.07 7.51 5.47
N LYS A 101 -23.35 7.12 5.40
CA LYS A 101 -24.45 8.04 5.11
C LYS A 101 -24.58 9.17 6.14
N ARG A 102 -24.31 8.87 7.41
CA ARG A 102 -24.37 9.84 8.52
C ARG A 102 -23.10 10.67 8.67
N GLY A 103 -22.03 10.39 7.91
CA GLY A 103 -20.73 11.05 8.07
C GLY A 103 -20.00 10.67 9.37
N THR A 104 -20.40 9.57 10.05
CA THR A 104 -19.84 9.13 11.34
C THR A 104 -18.70 8.12 11.11
N TYR A 105 -17.58 8.62 10.60
CA TYR A 105 -16.35 7.85 10.36
C TYR A 105 -15.11 8.71 10.58
N LYS A 106 -13.98 8.07 10.80
CA LYS A 106 -12.68 8.74 10.90
C LYS A 106 -11.98 8.72 9.54
N LYS A 107 -11.49 9.87 9.09
CA LYS A 107 -10.60 9.95 7.91
C LYS A 107 -9.17 9.66 8.35
N VAL A 108 -8.53 8.68 7.74
CA VAL A 108 -7.11 8.40 7.93
C VAL A 108 -6.40 8.60 6.61
N GLU A 109 -5.35 9.41 6.64
CA GLU A 109 -4.56 9.75 5.46
C GLU A 109 -3.25 8.97 5.48
N TYR A 110 -3.00 8.21 4.43
CA TYR A 110 -1.77 7.44 4.24
C TYR A 110 -0.88 8.12 3.20
N PRO A 111 0.41 8.37 3.51
CA PRO A 111 1.35 8.92 2.53
C PRO A 111 1.54 7.97 1.35
N MET A 112 1.83 8.54 0.19
CA MET A 112 2.13 7.80 -1.03
C MET A 112 3.56 8.06 -1.47
N LEU A 113 4.17 7.07 -2.11
CA LEU A 113 5.43 7.24 -2.84
C LEU A 113 5.17 7.48 -4.32
N ALA A 114 6.05 8.22 -4.95
CA ALA A 114 6.23 8.23 -6.39
C ALA A 114 7.63 7.72 -6.70
N THR A 115 7.75 6.81 -7.64
CA THR A 115 9.02 6.42 -8.23
C THR A 115 9.12 6.95 -9.65
N GLN A 116 10.32 7.45 -9.98
CA GLN A 116 10.67 7.80 -11.35
C GLN A 116 11.67 6.77 -11.85
N PHE A 117 11.30 6.08 -12.91
CA PHE A 117 12.17 5.19 -13.64
C PHE A 117 12.04 5.48 -15.15
N GLU A 118 13.13 5.89 -15.77
CA GLU A 118 13.16 6.42 -17.13
C GLU A 118 12.15 7.59 -17.29
N ARG A 119 11.21 7.49 -18.24
CA ARG A 119 10.18 8.52 -18.48
C ARG A 119 8.86 8.24 -17.75
N ARG A 120 8.82 7.18 -16.90
CA ARG A 120 7.60 6.72 -16.25
C ARG A 120 7.60 7.16 -14.79
N ARG A 121 6.51 7.78 -14.37
CA ARG A 121 6.21 8.05 -12.96
C ARG A 121 5.15 7.07 -12.47
N ILE A 122 5.47 6.31 -11.42
CA ILE A 122 4.62 5.26 -10.89
C ILE A 122 4.36 5.56 -9.41
N LEU A 123 3.14 5.34 -8.98
CA LEU A 123 2.75 5.54 -7.58
C LEU A 123 2.80 4.23 -6.83
N ALA A 124 3.27 4.30 -5.58
CA ALA A 124 3.24 3.19 -4.63
C ALA A 124 2.51 3.60 -3.35
N PHE A 125 1.74 2.67 -2.81
CA PHE A 125 1.11 2.80 -1.52
C PHE A 125 2.02 2.26 -0.40
N ASN A 126 2.59 1.07 -0.60
CA ASN A 126 3.45 0.42 0.37
C ASN A 126 4.93 0.67 0.10
N GLU A 127 5.47 0.15 -1.00
CA GLU A 127 6.91 0.13 -1.23
C GLU A 127 7.31 0.23 -2.71
N VAL A 128 8.55 0.68 -2.90
CA VAL A 128 9.31 0.59 -4.15
C VAL A 128 10.60 -0.15 -3.84
N GLY A 129 10.96 -1.13 -4.66
CA GLY A 129 12.17 -1.92 -4.44
C GLY A 129 12.94 -2.25 -5.71
N ILE A 130 14.22 -2.54 -5.52
CA ILE A 130 15.08 -3.24 -6.49
C ILE A 130 15.35 -4.62 -5.92
N THR A 131 15.04 -5.68 -6.68
CA THR A 131 15.21 -7.07 -6.23
C THR A 131 15.93 -7.88 -7.28
N SER A 132 16.78 -8.83 -6.86
CA SER A 132 17.39 -9.80 -7.76
C SER A 132 16.33 -10.63 -8.48
N THR A 133 16.62 -11.05 -9.70
CA THR A 133 15.81 -12.01 -10.47
C THR A 133 16.43 -13.41 -10.47
N GLN A 134 17.61 -13.57 -9.89
CA GLN A 134 18.37 -14.82 -9.84
C GLN A 134 18.78 -15.09 -8.38
N PRO A 135 19.17 -16.33 -8.05
CA PRO A 135 19.64 -16.68 -6.70
C PRO A 135 21.06 -16.15 -6.41
N GLN A 136 21.39 -15.00 -6.95
CA GLN A 136 22.64 -14.26 -6.73
C GLN A 136 22.35 -12.91 -6.10
N SER A 137 23.19 -12.50 -5.14
CA SER A 137 23.07 -11.18 -4.54
C SER A 137 23.40 -10.07 -5.55
N ILE A 138 22.69 -8.97 -5.43
CA ILE A 138 22.93 -7.74 -6.18
C ILE A 138 23.48 -6.65 -5.26
N LEU A 139 24.21 -5.69 -5.84
CA LEU A 139 24.72 -4.53 -5.11
C LEU A 139 23.87 -3.29 -5.46
N VAL A 140 23.17 -2.75 -4.47
CA VAL A 140 22.35 -1.55 -4.63
C VAL A 140 23.01 -0.38 -3.91
N GLY A 141 23.33 0.67 -4.66
CA GLY A 141 23.72 1.96 -4.10
C GLY A 141 22.47 2.75 -3.72
N LEU A 142 22.46 3.30 -2.52
CA LEU A 142 21.44 4.21 -2.02
C LEU A 142 22.05 5.59 -1.81
N LYS A 143 21.31 6.64 -2.17
CA LYS A 143 21.71 8.03 -1.92
C LYS A 143 20.52 8.82 -1.40
N GLN A 144 20.73 9.52 -0.27
CA GLN A 144 19.80 10.52 0.26
C GLN A 144 20.59 11.78 0.65
N GLY A 145 20.32 12.91 -0.03
CA GLY A 145 21.13 14.12 0.15
C GLY A 145 22.61 13.88 -0.17
N HIS A 146 23.47 14.07 0.82
CA HIS A 146 24.91 13.81 0.73
C HIS A 146 25.29 12.39 1.17
N ASP A 147 24.41 11.69 1.88
CA ASP A 147 24.68 10.37 2.43
C ASP A 147 24.57 9.30 1.34
N GLN A 148 25.51 8.39 1.36
CA GLN A 148 25.57 7.26 0.44
C GLN A 148 25.82 5.96 1.20
N LEU A 149 25.11 4.91 0.78
CA LEU A 149 25.23 3.58 1.33
C LEU A 149 25.24 2.56 0.18
N ARG A 150 25.93 1.45 0.38
CA ARG A 150 25.91 0.29 -0.52
C ARG A 150 25.40 -0.91 0.25
N LEU A 151 24.42 -1.58 -0.30
CA LEU A 151 23.80 -2.77 0.28
C LEU A 151 23.89 -3.91 -0.73
N GLU A 152 24.51 -4.99 -0.29
CA GLU A 152 24.57 -6.24 -1.03
C GLU A 152 23.57 -7.22 -0.42
N GLY A 153 22.80 -7.91 -1.26
CA GLY A 153 21.79 -8.88 -0.87
C GLY A 153 20.85 -9.22 -2.01
N ASP A 154 19.67 -9.74 -1.70
CA ASP A 154 18.65 -10.04 -2.70
C ASP A 154 17.92 -8.80 -3.20
N GLY A 155 18.14 -7.65 -2.54
CA GLY A 155 17.56 -6.38 -2.93
C GLY A 155 17.40 -5.38 -1.78
N VAL A 156 16.67 -4.31 -2.10
CA VAL A 156 16.35 -3.23 -1.14
C VAL A 156 14.93 -2.73 -1.40
N LEU A 157 14.17 -2.52 -0.34
CA LEU A 157 12.87 -1.88 -0.34
C LEU A 157 12.94 -0.49 0.28
N VAL A 158 12.24 0.48 -0.30
CA VAL A 158 11.93 1.77 0.30
C VAL A 158 10.42 1.81 0.53
N SER A 159 10.01 1.84 1.78
CA SER A 159 8.60 1.69 2.17
C SER A 159 8.06 2.92 2.87
N THR A 160 6.76 3.16 2.69
CA THR A 160 5.99 4.07 3.54
C THR A 160 5.83 3.49 4.96
N PRO A 161 5.42 4.29 5.95
CA PRO A 161 5.11 3.77 7.28
C PRO A 161 4.06 2.65 7.25
N GLN A 162 2.96 2.80 6.51
CA GLN A 162 1.97 1.72 6.40
C GLN A 162 2.51 0.50 5.65
N GLY A 163 3.42 0.68 4.69
CA GLY A 163 4.11 -0.39 3.97
C GLY A 163 5.04 -1.22 4.86
N SER A 164 5.44 -0.67 6.02
CA SER A 164 6.24 -1.41 7.00
C SER A 164 5.56 -2.67 7.53
N THR A 165 4.23 -2.77 7.43
CA THR A 165 3.46 -3.98 7.82
C THR A 165 3.34 -5.01 6.69
N GLY A 166 3.86 -4.68 5.50
CA GLY A 166 3.83 -5.52 4.30
C GLY A 166 5.09 -6.39 4.12
N TRP A 167 5.68 -6.31 2.93
CA TRP A 167 6.88 -7.07 2.60
C TRP A 167 8.08 -6.70 3.47
N ALA A 168 8.25 -5.41 3.76
CA ALA A 168 9.33 -4.94 4.64
C ALA A 168 9.29 -5.62 6.02
N PHE A 169 8.10 -5.80 6.61
CA PHE A 169 7.93 -6.53 7.87
C PHE A 169 8.40 -7.97 7.78
N SER A 170 7.98 -8.68 6.74
CA SER A 170 8.36 -10.07 6.51
C SER A 170 9.87 -10.25 6.30
N ALA A 171 10.53 -9.23 5.74
CA ALA A 171 11.97 -9.27 5.49
C ALA A 171 12.81 -9.02 6.76
N ASN A 172 12.41 -8.10 7.64
CA ASN A 172 13.21 -7.68 8.79
C ASN A 172 12.43 -7.41 10.07
N GLY A 173 11.13 -7.51 10.05
CA GLY A 173 10.29 -7.43 11.24
C GLY A 173 10.15 -6.04 11.88
N THR A 174 10.51 -4.95 11.18
CA THR A 174 10.38 -3.59 11.72
C THR A 174 9.00 -3.02 11.44
N TYR A 175 8.28 -2.63 12.49
CA TYR A 175 7.03 -1.88 12.41
C TYR A 175 7.28 -0.38 12.51
N LEU A 176 6.65 0.40 11.64
CA LEU A 176 6.66 1.86 11.70
C LEU A 176 5.21 2.36 11.73
N ASP A 177 4.88 3.15 12.75
CA ASP A 177 3.53 3.73 12.87
C ASP A 177 3.21 4.64 11.68
N SER A 178 2.02 4.51 11.12
CA SER A 178 1.61 5.26 9.91
C SER A 178 1.58 6.78 10.09
N ARG A 179 1.67 7.27 11.31
CA ARG A 179 1.72 8.71 11.66
C ARG A 179 3.14 9.29 11.63
N VAL A 180 4.17 8.44 11.55
CA VAL A 180 5.57 8.90 11.52
C VAL A 180 5.90 9.41 10.12
N GLY A 181 6.45 10.61 10.03
CA GLY A 181 6.89 11.24 8.77
C GLY A 181 8.27 10.75 8.32
N ALA A 182 8.42 9.45 8.05
CA ALA A 182 9.68 8.82 7.69
C ALA A 182 9.49 7.77 6.59
N LEU A 183 10.58 7.29 6.02
CA LEU A 183 10.65 6.15 5.12
C LEU A 183 11.42 5.01 5.80
N LEU A 184 11.01 3.79 5.53
CA LEU A 184 11.72 2.59 5.97
C LEU A 184 12.51 2.01 4.80
N VAL A 185 13.83 1.96 4.93
CA VAL A 185 14.72 1.26 3.99
C VAL A 185 15.01 -0.12 4.56
N THR A 186 14.64 -1.16 3.82
CA THR A 186 14.77 -2.55 4.24
C THR A 186 15.62 -3.34 3.25
N PRO A 187 16.86 -3.73 3.61
CA PRO A 187 17.63 -4.67 2.84
C PRO A 187 16.97 -6.05 2.84
N LEU A 188 16.99 -6.74 1.71
CA LEU A 188 16.51 -8.10 1.57
C LEU A 188 17.70 -9.07 1.63
N ASN A 189 17.72 -9.96 2.63
CA ASN A 189 18.77 -10.94 2.88
C ASN A 189 20.19 -10.34 2.71
N PRO A 190 20.54 -9.30 3.51
CA PRO A 190 21.80 -8.59 3.33
C PRO A 190 23.00 -9.50 3.60
N VAL A 191 23.99 -9.45 2.70
CA VAL A 191 25.23 -10.22 2.83
C VAL A 191 26.18 -9.50 3.78
N MET A 192 26.64 -10.20 4.83
CA MET A 192 27.63 -9.71 5.82
C MET A 192 27.38 -8.30 6.35
N SER A 193 26.12 -7.87 6.38
CA SER A 193 25.74 -6.53 6.87
C SER A 193 25.06 -6.63 8.25
N PRO A 194 25.49 -5.82 9.24
CA PRO A 194 24.79 -5.70 10.51
C PRO A 194 23.46 -4.92 10.36
N LEU A 195 23.29 -4.20 9.25
CA LEU A 195 22.12 -3.37 9.02
C LEU A 195 20.91 -4.25 8.66
N LYS A 196 19.83 -4.06 9.40
CA LYS A 196 18.55 -4.72 9.13
C LYS A 196 17.62 -3.76 8.41
N SER A 197 17.08 -2.79 9.13
CA SER A 197 16.25 -1.74 8.56
C SER A 197 16.70 -0.38 9.05
N MET A 198 16.50 0.63 8.22
CA MET A 198 16.82 2.02 8.56
C MET A 198 15.58 2.88 8.44
N VAL A 199 15.32 3.69 9.45
CA VAL A 199 14.28 4.72 9.41
C VAL A 199 14.94 6.02 8.99
N LEU A 200 14.58 6.56 7.85
CA LEU A 200 15.16 7.75 7.24
C LEU A 200 14.10 8.86 7.10
N PRO A 201 14.51 10.14 7.03
CA PRO A 201 13.60 11.23 6.70
C PRO A 201 12.81 10.96 5.42
N ALA A 202 11.57 11.49 5.34
CA ALA A 202 10.70 11.32 4.18
C ALA A 202 11.15 12.17 2.96
N GLU A 203 12.44 12.13 2.65
CA GLU A 203 13.07 12.84 1.55
C GLU A 203 13.30 11.90 0.35
N LYS A 204 13.75 12.49 -0.76
CA LYS A 204 14.07 11.74 -1.96
C LYS A 204 15.23 10.77 -1.74
N ILE A 205 15.00 9.49 -2.07
CA ILE A 205 16.01 8.44 -2.10
C ILE A 205 16.27 8.06 -3.56
N GLU A 206 17.53 7.95 -3.94
CA GLU A 206 17.97 7.41 -5.22
C GLU A 206 18.56 6.02 -4.98
N MET A 207 18.08 5.03 -5.72
CA MET A 207 18.61 3.68 -5.77
C MET A 207 19.27 3.44 -7.12
N GLU A 208 20.38 2.73 -7.15
CA GLU A 208 21.09 2.38 -8.37
C GLU A 208 21.64 0.96 -8.29
N LEU A 209 21.38 0.15 -9.33
CA LEU A 209 22.02 -1.16 -9.45
C LEU A 209 23.49 -0.97 -9.80
N ARG A 210 24.39 -1.36 -8.90
CA ARG A 210 25.84 -1.21 -9.01
C ARG A 210 26.48 -2.47 -9.59
N ASP A 211 27.67 -2.28 -10.15
CA ASP A 211 28.49 -3.35 -10.72
C ASP A 211 29.20 -4.18 -9.63
N LYS A 212 29.10 -5.49 -9.72
CA LYS A 212 29.86 -6.46 -8.91
C LYS A 212 30.89 -7.24 -9.73
N GLY A 213 31.09 -6.88 -11.00
CA GLY A 213 32.05 -7.56 -11.88
C GLY A 213 31.45 -8.74 -12.67
N TYR A 214 30.14 -9.00 -12.56
CA TYR A 214 29.42 -9.98 -13.36
C TYR A 214 28.05 -9.45 -13.79
N GLU A 215 27.37 -10.14 -14.69
CA GLU A 215 26.07 -9.71 -15.15
C GLU A 215 25.02 -9.83 -14.05
N GLU A 216 24.41 -8.72 -13.69
CA GLU A 216 23.39 -8.63 -12.66
C GLU A 216 22.02 -8.41 -13.28
N HIS A 217 21.05 -9.17 -12.79
CA HIS A 217 19.67 -9.10 -13.22
C HIS A 217 18.78 -8.67 -12.04
N ALA A 218 18.15 -7.53 -12.17
CA ALA A 218 17.26 -6.99 -11.15
C ALA A 218 15.93 -6.53 -11.74
N ASN A 219 14.92 -6.48 -10.86
CA ASN A 219 13.61 -5.92 -11.14
C ASN A 219 13.36 -4.66 -10.34
N LEU A 220 12.71 -3.69 -10.95
CA LEU A 220 11.96 -2.66 -10.24
C LEU A 220 10.62 -3.24 -9.81
N VAL A 221 10.38 -3.23 -8.51
CA VAL A 221 9.13 -3.70 -7.91
C VAL A 221 8.39 -2.54 -7.26
N VAL A 222 7.07 -2.46 -7.44
CA VAL A 222 6.19 -1.47 -6.84
C VAL A 222 4.96 -2.17 -6.29
N ASP A 223 4.69 -2.05 -5.00
CA ASP A 223 3.56 -2.70 -4.31
C ASP A 223 3.47 -4.20 -4.65
N GLY A 224 4.59 -4.91 -4.56
CA GLY A 224 4.69 -6.33 -4.86
C GLY A 224 4.56 -6.71 -6.34
N SER A 225 4.52 -5.76 -7.27
CA SER A 225 4.40 -6.02 -8.71
C SER A 225 5.69 -5.67 -9.44
N VAL A 226 6.18 -6.54 -10.30
CA VAL A 226 7.32 -6.26 -11.19
C VAL A 226 6.88 -5.26 -12.26
N ILE A 227 7.58 -4.13 -12.33
CA ILE A 227 7.29 -3.02 -13.26
C ILE A 227 8.22 -3.03 -14.46
N ALA A 228 9.50 -3.32 -14.22
CA ALA A 228 10.53 -3.35 -15.26
C ALA A 228 11.74 -4.17 -14.81
N ARG A 229 12.52 -4.65 -15.76
CA ARG A 229 13.90 -5.09 -15.50
C ARG A 229 14.81 -3.88 -15.40
N ILE A 230 15.79 -3.95 -14.52
CA ILE A 230 16.79 -2.91 -14.28
C ILE A 230 18.16 -3.44 -14.70
N ASN A 231 18.84 -2.69 -15.54
CA ASN A 231 20.21 -2.94 -15.90
C ASN A 231 21.16 -2.11 -15.02
N ARG A 232 22.40 -2.52 -14.91
CA ARG A 232 23.49 -1.84 -14.23
C ARG A 232 23.55 -0.35 -14.58
N GLY A 233 23.80 0.49 -13.58
CA GLY A 233 23.88 1.96 -13.71
C GLY A 233 22.54 2.66 -13.85
N LYS A 234 21.43 1.93 -13.97
CA LYS A 234 20.09 2.55 -14.00
C LYS A 234 19.68 3.02 -12.61
N LYS A 235 19.17 4.24 -12.58
CA LYS A 235 18.73 4.92 -11.36
C LYS A 235 17.22 4.89 -11.23
N VAL A 236 16.77 4.62 -10.01
CA VAL A 236 15.38 4.67 -9.59
C VAL A 236 15.27 5.69 -8.48
N THR A 237 14.46 6.72 -8.65
CA THR A 237 14.20 7.67 -7.57
C THR A 237 12.89 7.36 -6.87
N VAL A 238 12.90 7.44 -5.55
CA VAL A 238 11.72 7.26 -4.70
C VAL A 238 11.52 8.52 -3.87
N THR A 239 10.32 9.06 -3.89
CA THR A 239 10.00 10.29 -3.14
C THR A 239 8.62 10.15 -2.52
N GLN A 240 8.48 10.49 -1.25
CA GLN A 240 7.16 10.69 -0.67
C GLN A 240 6.54 11.95 -1.29
N ILE A 241 5.28 11.84 -1.70
CA ILE A 241 4.57 12.93 -2.37
C ILE A 241 3.47 13.51 -1.48
N GLY A 242 3.06 14.75 -1.76
CA GLY A 242 1.98 15.41 -1.04
C GLY A 242 0.60 14.75 -1.21
N THR A 243 0.42 13.93 -2.27
CA THR A 243 -0.81 13.16 -2.47
C THR A 243 -0.88 12.06 -1.44
N LYS A 244 -2.02 11.94 -0.76
CA LYS A 244 -2.32 10.92 0.23
C LYS A 244 -3.50 10.07 -0.23
N THR A 245 -3.52 8.81 0.20
CA THR A 245 -4.70 7.96 0.11
C THR A 245 -5.55 8.16 1.35
N VAL A 246 -6.82 8.52 1.17
CA VAL A 246 -7.78 8.69 2.26
C VAL A 246 -8.54 7.37 2.46
N VAL A 247 -8.49 6.82 3.66
CA VAL A 247 -9.27 5.65 4.05
C VAL A 247 -10.26 6.04 5.14
N TYR A 248 -11.53 5.73 4.93
CA TYR A 248 -12.58 5.92 5.92
C TYR A 248 -12.60 4.74 6.88
N ARG A 249 -12.44 5.04 8.18
CA ARG A 249 -12.44 4.07 9.27
C ARG A 249 -13.74 4.18 10.06
N PHE A 250 -14.41 3.06 10.24
CA PHE A 250 -15.71 2.95 10.87
C PHE A 250 -15.65 2.32 12.25
N PHE A 251 -14.68 1.44 12.45
CA PHE A 251 -14.51 0.72 13.70
C PHE A 251 -13.11 0.94 14.25
N SER A 252 -12.98 0.91 15.58
CA SER A 252 -11.66 0.98 16.22
C SER A 252 -10.87 -0.28 15.90
N THR A 253 -9.67 -0.10 15.39
CA THR A 253 -8.69 -1.18 15.19
C THR A 253 -7.44 -0.87 15.99
N ASP A 254 -6.83 -1.89 16.56
CA ASP A 254 -5.51 -1.82 17.14
C ASP A 254 -4.55 -2.47 16.11
N PRO A 255 -3.78 -1.67 15.34
CA PRO A 255 -2.93 -2.21 14.28
C PRO A 255 -1.92 -3.24 14.78
N ILE A 256 -1.38 -3.05 15.98
CA ILE A 256 -0.41 -3.96 16.58
C ILE A 256 -1.10 -5.28 16.95
N LYS A 257 -2.26 -5.20 17.61
CA LYS A 257 -3.06 -6.38 17.94
C LYS A 257 -3.52 -7.16 16.73
N ASP A 258 -3.97 -6.44 15.69
CA ASP A 258 -4.44 -7.06 14.46
C ASP A 258 -3.28 -7.72 13.69
N MET A 259 -2.10 -7.13 13.72
CA MET A 259 -0.88 -7.70 13.15
C MET A 259 -0.45 -8.97 13.90
N LEU A 260 -0.44 -8.93 15.23
CA LEU A 260 -0.07 -10.10 16.07
C LEU A 260 -1.08 -11.24 15.91
N LYS A 261 -2.38 -10.96 15.87
CA LYS A 261 -3.41 -11.99 15.64
C LYS A 261 -3.27 -12.66 14.28
N GLY A 262 -2.94 -11.91 13.24
CA GLY A 262 -2.73 -12.44 11.88
C GLY A 262 -1.57 -13.43 11.79
N SER A 263 -0.51 -13.23 12.57
CA SER A 263 0.65 -14.13 12.62
C SER A 263 0.40 -15.42 13.41
N TRP A 264 -0.51 -15.41 14.39
CA TRP A 264 -0.81 -16.58 15.23
C TRP A 264 -1.94 -17.46 14.69
N THR A 265 -2.93 -16.88 14.03
CA THR A 265 -4.07 -17.65 13.49
C THR A 265 -3.72 -18.49 12.26
N SER A 266 -2.63 -18.22 11.56
CA SER A 266 -2.12 -19.09 10.50
C SER A 266 -1.50 -20.38 11.00
N LEU A 267 -1.01 -20.42 12.25
CA LEU A 267 -0.41 -21.60 12.88
C LEU A 267 -1.43 -22.53 13.56
N GLN A 268 -2.69 -22.09 13.74
CA GLN A 268 -3.74 -22.87 14.39
C GLN A 268 -4.72 -23.53 13.40
N ARG A 269 -4.45 -23.50 12.09
CA ARG A 269 -5.32 -24.06 11.05
C ARG A 269 -4.75 -25.31 10.37
N GLU A 270 -3.89 -26.04 11.07
CA GLU A 270 -3.51 -27.42 10.70
C GLU A 270 -4.25 -28.43 11.58
#